data_af07c93a9e78b29f54687796021b63f8
#
_entry.id   af07c93a9e78b29f54687796021b63f8
#
_cell.length_a   1.000
_cell.length_b   1.000
_cell.length_c   1.000
_cell.angle_alpha   90.00
_cell.angle_beta   90.00
_cell.angle_gamma   90.00
#
_symmetry.space_group_name_H-M   'P 1'
#
loop_
_entity.id
_entity.type
_entity.pdbx_description
1 polymer ?
#
loop_
_entity_poly.entity_id
_entity_poly.type
_entity_poly.pdbx_seq_one_letter_code
_entity_poly.pdbx_strand_id
1 'polypeptide(L)'
;MKGFQKSKKNKKDIQAHHQLISNFNTTWIAGTPRTGSMWTSNIVREIFKLSGYKVKPEKQFKNDKDYIQTYLEKSIPEKSSTNRYIFKVHSTLKLNLPRSKYIINIRNPYEICASFYKFMKCDLDKAIKVAKSHSDVVHYYTQMSKGNLLTIKYENIESNAINTVKEVALFLKINLTEQNAELVSNKFSKEKVKSIIKKCETNIDKRIKETGKFYENEVVRITSSNIRAFDLDTGFQSGHVSGHLSSEWKNIFSKLEIENIVNSIDDTAIKLGYESEKQ
;
A
#
# COMPACT_ATOMS: atom_id res chain seq x y z
N MET A 1 0.98 -55.53 3.15
CA MET A 1 -0.11 -54.52 3.04
C MET A 1 0.11 -53.30 3.91
N LYS A 2 1.22 -52.53 3.74
CA LYS A 2 1.50 -51.28 4.51
C LYS A 2 1.77 -50.05 3.67
N GLY A 3 1.61 -50.12 2.34
CA GLY A 3 1.94 -49.01 1.44
C GLY A 3 0.80 -48.05 1.06
N PHE A 4 -0.45 -48.42 1.29
CA PHE A 4 -1.60 -47.66 0.79
C PHE A 4 -2.15 -46.59 1.78
N GLN A 5 -1.79 -46.65 3.06
CA GLN A 5 -2.28 -45.68 4.06
C GLN A 5 -1.51 -44.34 4.08
N LYS A 6 -0.23 -44.32 3.71
CA LYS A 6 0.57 -43.08 3.63
C LYS A 6 0.10 -42.08 2.57
N SER A 7 -0.41 -42.61 1.42
CA SER A 7 -0.88 -41.77 0.29
C SER A 7 -2.20 -41.05 0.59
N LYS A 8 -3.09 -41.64 1.41
CA LYS A 8 -4.38 -41.03 1.74
C LYS A 8 -4.26 -39.90 2.77
N LYS A 9 -3.29 -39.99 3.70
CA LYS A 9 -3.03 -38.95 4.69
C LYS A 9 -2.46 -37.68 4.02
N ASN A 10 -1.50 -37.83 3.11
CA ASN A 10 -0.97 -36.71 2.33
C ASN A 10 -2.00 -36.00 1.43
N LYS A 11 -2.94 -36.75 0.82
CA LYS A 11 -4.01 -36.14 0.04
C LYS A 11 -5.00 -35.35 0.88
N LYS A 12 -5.34 -35.85 2.08
CA LYS A 12 -6.24 -35.12 3.00
C LYS A 12 -5.57 -33.87 3.56
N ASP A 13 -4.28 -33.91 3.89
CA ASP A 13 -3.53 -32.78 4.39
C ASP A 13 -3.31 -31.71 3.30
N ILE A 14 -3.07 -32.13 2.05
CA ILE A 14 -3.01 -31.24 0.89
C ILE A 14 -4.38 -30.64 0.60
N GLN A 15 -5.47 -31.42 0.69
CA GLN A 15 -6.82 -30.95 0.47
C GLN A 15 -7.32 -30.02 1.59
N ALA A 16 -6.97 -30.29 2.86
CA ALA A 16 -7.20 -29.41 4.00
C ALA A 16 -6.37 -28.11 3.90
N HIS A 17 -5.12 -28.23 3.42
CA HIS A 17 -4.26 -27.05 3.17
C HIS A 17 -4.81 -26.21 2.00
N HIS A 18 -5.31 -26.82 0.93
CA HIS A 18 -6.03 -26.12 -0.14
C HIS A 18 -7.36 -25.50 0.34
N GLN A 19 -8.09 -26.14 1.23
CA GLN A 19 -9.31 -25.56 1.82
C GLN A 19 -9.03 -24.37 2.74
N LEU A 20 -7.92 -24.39 3.49
CA LEU A 20 -7.43 -23.25 4.28
C LEU A 20 -6.96 -22.09 3.37
N ILE A 21 -6.41 -22.40 2.19
CA ILE A 21 -6.00 -21.40 1.19
C ILE A 21 -7.21 -20.69 0.55
N SER A 22 -8.35 -21.37 0.43
CA SER A 22 -9.56 -20.82 -0.23
C SER A 22 -10.36 -19.82 0.59
N ASN A 23 -10.00 -19.58 1.86
CA ASN A 23 -10.83 -18.79 2.78
C ASN A 23 -10.55 -17.28 2.75
N PHE A 24 -9.47 -16.80 2.08
CA PHE A 24 -9.19 -15.37 1.99
C PHE A 24 -9.49 -14.87 0.59
N ASN A 25 -10.49 -14.03 0.45
CA ASN A 25 -10.79 -13.35 -0.80
C ASN A 25 -10.48 -11.84 -0.76
N THR A 26 -10.22 -11.30 0.44
CA THR A 26 -9.99 -9.87 0.66
C THR A 26 -8.60 -9.62 1.25
N THR A 27 -7.90 -8.63 0.71
CA THR A 27 -6.63 -8.12 1.24
C THR A 27 -6.73 -6.61 1.45
N TRP A 28 -6.48 -6.18 2.67
CA TRP A 28 -6.43 -4.78 3.04
C TRP A 28 -4.99 -4.30 3.08
N ILE A 29 -4.68 -3.30 2.29
CA ILE A 29 -3.43 -2.56 2.37
C ILE A 29 -3.68 -1.36 3.26
N ALA A 30 -3.18 -1.43 4.49
CA ALA A 30 -3.46 -0.45 5.50
C ALA A 30 -2.18 0.29 5.93
N GLY A 31 -2.35 1.47 6.46
CA GLY A 31 -1.23 2.25 6.99
C GLY A 31 -1.37 3.73 6.72
N THR A 32 -0.55 4.51 7.40
CA THR A 32 -0.51 5.96 7.26
C THR A 32 -0.16 6.37 5.82
N PRO A 33 -0.61 7.52 5.33
CA PRO A 33 -0.15 8.03 4.04
C PRO A 33 1.38 8.13 3.97
N ARG A 34 1.94 7.97 2.78
CA ARG A 34 3.39 8.09 2.48
C ARG A 34 4.29 6.96 2.98
N THR A 35 3.72 5.80 3.29
CA THR A 35 4.46 4.60 3.70
C THR A 35 4.68 3.57 2.59
N GLY A 36 4.35 3.90 1.33
CA GLY A 36 4.48 2.96 0.20
C GLY A 36 3.24 2.10 -0.06
N SER A 37 2.12 2.36 0.61
CA SER A 37 0.87 1.58 0.49
C SER A 37 0.34 1.46 -0.94
N MET A 38 0.54 2.47 -1.80
CA MET A 38 0.13 2.40 -3.20
C MET A 38 1.00 1.43 -4.01
N TRP A 39 2.31 1.40 -3.76
CA TRP A 39 3.20 0.40 -4.34
C TRP A 39 2.76 -1.01 -3.94
N THR A 40 2.57 -1.24 -2.64
CA THR A 40 2.12 -2.53 -2.11
C THR A 40 0.77 -2.95 -2.68
N SER A 41 -0.19 -2.03 -2.80
CA SER A 41 -1.48 -2.32 -3.43
C SER A 41 -1.32 -2.81 -4.86
N ASN A 42 -0.46 -2.18 -5.65
CA ASN A 42 -0.21 -2.58 -7.03
C ASN A 42 0.53 -3.92 -7.14
N ILE A 43 1.50 -4.18 -6.25
CA ILE A 43 2.19 -5.48 -6.17
C ILE A 43 1.20 -6.61 -5.88
N VAL A 44 0.34 -6.46 -4.88
CA VAL A 44 -0.68 -7.45 -4.52
C VAL A 44 -1.63 -7.71 -5.69
N ARG A 45 -2.09 -6.65 -6.36
CA ARG A 45 -2.96 -6.74 -7.53
C ARG A 45 -2.30 -7.51 -8.67
N GLU A 46 -1.04 -7.23 -8.94
CA GLU A 46 -0.30 -7.86 -10.03
C GLU A 46 0.00 -9.33 -9.73
N ILE A 47 0.41 -9.67 -8.50
CA ILE A 47 0.60 -11.06 -8.07
C ILE A 47 -0.67 -11.88 -8.30
N PHE A 48 -1.85 -11.37 -7.91
CA PHE A 48 -3.11 -12.07 -8.13
C PHE A 48 -3.46 -12.19 -9.61
N LYS A 49 -3.23 -11.16 -10.43
CA LYS A 49 -3.48 -11.20 -11.88
C LYS A 49 -2.61 -12.25 -12.57
N LEU A 50 -1.31 -12.30 -12.27
CA LEU A 50 -0.38 -13.30 -12.81
C LEU A 50 -0.76 -14.73 -12.39
N SER A 51 -1.44 -14.87 -11.26
CA SER A 51 -1.94 -16.15 -10.76
C SER A 51 -3.35 -16.51 -11.25
N GLY A 52 -3.87 -15.78 -12.26
CA GLY A 52 -5.16 -16.06 -12.90
C GLY A 52 -6.39 -15.55 -12.16
N TYR A 53 -6.23 -14.74 -11.12
CA TYR A 53 -7.37 -14.17 -10.39
C TYR A 53 -7.88 -12.86 -11.02
N LYS A 54 -9.19 -12.65 -10.94
CA LYS A 54 -9.83 -11.35 -11.25
C LYS A 54 -9.72 -10.44 -10.04
N VAL A 55 -9.07 -9.31 -10.20
CA VAL A 55 -8.87 -8.34 -9.13
C VAL A 55 -9.98 -7.30 -9.10
N LYS A 56 -10.55 -7.08 -7.92
CA LYS A 56 -11.62 -6.11 -7.66
C LYS A 56 -11.21 -5.13 -6.54
N PRO A 57 -11.64 -3.87 -6.58
CA PRO A 57 -12.25 -3.20 -7.74
C PRO A 57 -11.28 -3.17 -8.94
N GLU A 58 -11.80 -3.08 -10.15
CA GLU A 58 -10.93 -3.04 -11.36
C GLU A 58 -10.07 -1.79 -11.40
N LYS A 59 -10.66 -0.66 -11.06
CA LYS A 59 -9.99 0.64 -10.95
C LYS A 59 -9.71 0.99 -9.49
N GLN A 60 -8.71 1.81 -9.27
CA GLN A 60 -8.36 2.33 -7.95
C GLN A 60 -9.29 3.49 -7.56
N PHE A 61 -9.61 3.59 -6.28
CA PHE A 61 -10.34 4.72 -5.73
C PHE A 61 -9.39 5.79 -5.18
N LYS A 62 -9.88 7.03 -5.10
CA LYS A 62 -9.11 8.18 -4.64
C LYS A 62 -9.05 8.29 -3.12
N ASN A 63 -10.02 7.73 -2.42
CA ASN A 63 -10.18 7.88 -0.98
C ASN A 63 -10.61 6.57 -0.31
N ASP A 64 -10.43 6.51 1.02
CA ASP A 64 -10.74 5.35 1.84
C ASP A 64 -12.24 5.03 1.87
N LYS A 65 -13.09 6.06 1.83
CA LYS A 65 -14.54 5.91 1.93
C LYS A 65 -15.09 5.04 0.81
N ASP A 66 -14.63 5.25 -0.41
CA ASP A 66 -15.09 4.49 -1.58
C ASP A 66 -14.68 3.01 -1.48
N TYR A 67 -13.49 2.71 -0.94
CA TYR A 67 -13.06 1.34 -0.67
C TYR A 67 -13.92 0.68 0.40
N ILE A 68 -14.18 1.37 1.51
CA ILE A 68 -14.98 0.87 2.62
C ILE A 68 -16.44 0.66 2.17
N GLN A 69 -17.01 1.62 1.47
CA GLN A 69 -18.38 1.52 0.95
C GLN A 69 -18.52 0.36 -0.03
N THR A 70 -17.56 0.20 -0.95
CA THR A 70 -17.56 -0.95 -1.88
C THR A 70 -17.49 -2.28 -1.14
N TYR A 71 -16.74 -2.37 -0.03
CA TYR A 71 -16.70 -3.57 0.79
C TYR A 71 -18.05 -3.86 1.46
N LEU A 72 -18.70 -2.82 2.01
CA LEU A 72 -19.98 -2.97 2.74
C LEU A 72 -21.16 -3.26 1.82
N GLU A 73 -21.22 -2.61 0.63
CA GLU A 73 -22.34 -2.74 -0.31
C GLU A 73 -22.28 -4.04 -1.11
N LYS A 74 -21.09 -4.50 -1.45
CA LYS A 74 -20.96 -5.77 -2.14
C LYS A 74 -20.94 -6.86 -1.10
N SER A 75 -22.01 -7.68 -1.09
CA SER A 75 -21.97 -9.00 -0.46
C SER A 75 -20.78 -9.75 -1.07
N ILE A 76 -19.60 -9.58 -0.48
CA ILE A 76 -18.39 -10.26 -0.97
C ILE A 76 -18.67 -11.75 -0.80
N PRO A 77 -18.79 -12.52 -1.89
CA PRO A 77 -19.23 -13.90 -1.82
C PRO A 77 -18.29 -14.67 -0.89
N GLU A 78 -18.85 -15.41 0.04
CA GLU A 78 -18.06 -16.21 0.99
C GLU A 78 -17.09 -17.16 0.30
N LYS A 79 -17.40 -17.57 -0.92
CA LYS A 79 -16.61 -18.47 -1.75
C LYS A 79 -16.54 -17.93 -3.19
N SER A 80 -15.68 -16.92 -3.42
CA SER A 80 -15.28 -16.62 -4.79
C SER A 80 -13.98 -17.36 -5.10
N SER A 81 -14.04 -18.36 -5.95
CA SER A 81 -12.85 -19.08 -6.40
C SER A 81 -11.96 -18.21 -7.29
N THR A 82 -12.51 -17.21 -7.97
CA THR A 82 -11.83 -16.43 -9.02
C THR A 82 -11.57 -14.98 -8.68
N ASN A 83 -12.35 -14.34 -7.80
CA ASN A 83 -12.20 -12.93 -7.47
C ASN A 83 -11.31 -12.72 -6.25
N ARG A 84 -10.45 -11.69 -6.31
CA ARG A 84 -9.68 -11.18 -5.17
C ARG A 84 -9.97 -9.69 -5.00
N TYR A 85 -10.35 -9.31 -3.79
CA TYR A 85 -10.71 -7.94 -3.43
C TYR A 85 -9.54 -7.29 -2.72
N ILE A 86 -9.02 -6.22 -3.30
CA ILE A 86 -7.88 -5.48 -2.76
C ILE A 86 -8.33 -4.06 -2.45
N PHE A 87 -8.26 -3.70 -1.18
CA PHE A 87 -8.66 -2.39 -0.67
C PHE A 87 -7.47 -1.70 0.00
N LYS A 88 -7.33 -0.41 -0.26
CA LYS A 88 -6.29 0.41 0.34
C LYS A 88 -6.91 1.48 1.23
N VAL A 89 -6.44 1.55 2.47
CA VAL A 89 -6.96 2.53 3.45
C VAL A 89 -5.84 3.16 4.27
N HIS A 90 -6.05 4.40 4.67
CA HIS A 90 -5.14 5.17 5.52
C HIS A 90 -5.66 5.36 6.94
N SER A 91 -6.84 4.85 7.23
CA SER A 91 -7.51 4.93 8.53
C SER A 91 -7.60 3.57 9.21
N THR A 92 -7.87 3.58 10.51
CA THR A 92 -8.20 2.37 11.26
C THR A 92 -9.62 1.92 10.91
N LEU A 93 -9.76 0.66 10.50
CA LEU A 93 -11.05 0.07 10.15
C LEU A 93 -11.71 -0.48 11.40
N LYS A 94 -12.69 0.21 11.95
CA LYS A 94 -13.50 -0.26 13.10
C LYS A 94 -14.57 -1.27 12.66
N LEU A 95 -14.18 -2.26 11.86
CA LEU A 95 -15.08 -3.26 11.29
C LEU A 95 -14.55 -4.66 11.58
N ASN A 96 -15.43 -5.57 11.89
CA ASN A 96 -15.10 -7.00 11.89
C ASN A 96 -15.04 -7.45 10.42
N LEU A 97 -13.85 -7.80 9.95
CA LEU A 97 -13.58 -8.14 8.56
C LEU A 97 -13.17 -9.62 8.46
N PRO A 98 -14.13 -10.54 8.53
CA PRO A 98 -13.84 -11.96 8.45
C PRO A 98 -13.17 -12.29 7.11
N ARG A 99 -12.28 -13.28 7.11
CA ARG A 99 -11.58 -13.77 5.91
C ARG A 99 -10.71 -12.71 5.19
N SER A 100 -10.21 -11.76 5.95
CA SER A 100 -9.32 -10.73 5.43
C SER A 100 -7.87 -10.98 5.82
N LYS A 101 -6.97 -10.65 4.91
CA LYS A 101 -5.55 -10.47 5.17
C LYS A 101 -5.22 -8.98 5.22
N TYR A 102 -4.22 -8.64 6.00
CA TYR A 102 -3.78 -7.25 6.16
C TYR A 102 -2.30 -7.16 5.79
N ILE A 103 -1.96 -6.14 5.04
CA ILE A 103 -0.57 -5.77 4.79
C ILE A 103 -0.41 -4.33 5.25
N ILE A 104 0.51 -4.09 6.17
CA ILE A 104 0.83 -2.77 6.69
C ILE A 104 2.21 -2.37 6.20
N ASN A 105 2.28 -1.14 5.71
CA ASN A 105 3.56 -0.52 5.43
C ASN A 105 4.02 0.31 6.63
N ILE A 106 5.23 0.04 7.13
CA ILE A 106 5.92 0.85 8.13
C ILE A 106 7.01 1.65 7.43
N ARG A 107 7.20 2.89 7.84
CA ARG A 107 8.25 3.79 7.37
C ARG A 107 8.75 4.64 8.52
N ASN A 108 9.99 5.08 8.44
CA ASN A 108 10.55 6.05 9.39
C ASN A 108 9.63 7.27 9.52
N PRO A 109 9.14 7.60 10.75
CA PRO A 109 8.18 8.71 10.95
C PRO A 109 8.73 10.08 10.52
N TYR A 110 10.03 10.32 10.63
CA TYR A 110 10.64 11.55 10.14
C TYR A 110 10.48 11.69 8.62
N GLU A 111 10.68 10.58 7.91
CA GLU A 111 10.48 10.51 6.47
C GLU A 111 9.01 10.63 6.06
N ILE A 112 8.09 10.10 6.89
CA ILE A 112 6.64 10.30 6.67
C ILE A 112 6.31 11.78 6.78
N CYS A 113 6.80 12.46 7.83
CA CYS A 113 6.58 13.88 8.06
C CYS A 113 7.05 14.69 6.84
N ALA A 114 8.30 14.52 6.44
CA ALA A 114 8.89 15.23 5.32
C ALA A 114 8.18 14.97 3.99
N SER A 115 7.90 13.69 3.72
CA SER A 115 7.20 13.28 2.50
C SER A 115 5.76 13.80 2.44
N PHE A 116 5.06 13.80 3.58
CA PHE A 116 3.68 14.31 3.67
C PHE A 116 3.65 15.83 3.53
N TYR A 117 4.55 16.54 4.22
CA TYR A 117 4.70 17.99 4.12
C TYR A 117 4.86 18.45 2.67
N LYS A 118 5.82 17.91 1.95
CA LYS A 118 6.05 18.23 0.53
C LYS A 118 4.89 17.82 -0.37
N PHE A 119 4.38 16.60 -0.15
CA PHE A 119 3.32 16.08 -1.00
C PHE A 119 2.02 16.88 -0.82
N MET A 120 1.60 17.17 0.39
CA MET A 120 0.34 17.89 0.65
C MET A 120 0.48 19.39 0.57
N LYS A 121 1.71 19.94 0.57
CA LYS A 121 1.97 21.38 0.67
C LYS A 121 1.19 22.00 1.85
N CYS A 122 1.19 21.29 2.98
CA CYS A 122 0.50 21.70 4.21
C CYS A 122 1.45 22.34 5.21
N ASP A 123 0.91 22.82 6.34
CA ASP A 123 1.70 23.25 7.49
C ASP A 123 2.46 22.08 8.14
N LEU A 124 3.52 22.40 8.87
CA LEU A 124 4.39 21.42 9.53
C LEU A 124 3.63 20.64 10.62
N ASP A 125 2.77 21.29 11.38
CA ASP A 125 2.03 20.65 12.47
C ASP A 125 1.12 19.54 11.97
N LYS A 126 0.49 19.74 10.80
CA LYS A 126 -0.30 18.71 10.14
C LYS A 126 0.55 17.53 9.72
N ALA A 127 1.75 17.77 9.19
CA ALA A 127 2.68 16.71 8.80
C ALA A 127 3.18 15.91 10.01
N ILE A 128 3.54 16.61 11.10
CA ILE A 128 3.91 16.02 12.39
C ILE A 128 2.76 15.15 12.93
N LYS A 129 1.54 15.64 12.92
CA LYS A 129 0.35 14.91 13.40
C LYS A 129 0.15 13.59 12.62
N VAL A 130 0.31 13.61 11.32
CA VAL A 130 0.24 12.40 10.48
C VAL A 130 1.35 11.42 10.83
N ALA A 131 2.58 11.88 10.98
CA ALA A 131 3.72 11.03 11.35
C ALA A 131 3.53 10.41 12.76
N LYS A 132 3.07 11.17 13.73
CA LYS A 132 2.75 10.68 15.09
C LYS A 132 1.69 9.59 15.09
N SER A 133 0.67 9.71 14.26
CA SER A 133 -0.42 8.72 14.21
C SER A 133 0.04 7.37 13.64
N HIS A 134 1.24 7.28 13.10
CA HIS A 134 1.71 6.07 12.43
C HIS A 134 1.86 4.88 13.40
N SER A 135 2.43 5.09 14.59
CA SER A 135 2.54 4.03 15.59
C SER A 135 1.18 3.50 16.04
N ASP A 136 0.20 4.37 16.21
CA ASP A 136 -1.15 3.99 16.65
C ASP A 136 -1.86 3.16 15.57
N VAL A 137 -1.72 3.54 14.30
CA VAL A 137 -2.26 2.77 13.17
C VAL A 137 -1.60 1.40 13.08
N VAL A 138 -0.28 1.32 13.19
CA VAL A 138 0.47 0.04 13.19
C VAL A 138 0.04 -0.83 14.37
N HIS A 139 0.00 -0.27 15.58
CA HIS A 139 -0.43 -0.98 16.78
C HIS A 139 -1.85 -1.54 16.64
N TYR A 140 -2.79 -0.71 16.16
CA TYR A 140 -4.18 -1.13 15.93
C TYR A 140 -4.26 -2.39 15.05
N TYR A 141 -3.63 -2.38 13.89
CA TYR A 141 -3.68 -3.52 12.98
C TYR A 141 -2.93 -4.73 13.51
N THR A 142 -1.84 -4.54 14.25
CA THR A 142 -1.11 -5.63 14.91
C THR A 142 -1.99 -6.35 15.93
N GLN A 143 -2.79 -5.62 16.71
CA GLN A 143 -3.70 -6.22 17.68
C GLN A 143 -4.91 -6.89 17.02
N MET A 144 -5.45 -6.29 15.96
CA MET A 144 -6.69 -6.76 15.34
C MET A 144 -6.49 -8.05 14.51
N SER A 145 -5.34 -8.24 13.90
CA SER A 145 -5.19 -9.15 12.77
C SER A 145 -4.51 -10.48 13.07
N LYS A 146 -4.39 -10.88 14.32
CA LYS A 146 -3.72 -12.10 14.83
C LYS A 146 -3.44 -13.18 13.76
N GLY A 147 -2.20 -13.27 13.28
CA GLY A 147 -1.78 -14.27 12.28
C GLY A 147 -2.12 -13.99 10.81
N ASN A 148 -2.88 -12.92 10.51
CA ASN A 148 -3.26 -12.53 9.15
C ASN A 148 -2.67 -11.17 8.74
N LEU A 149 -1.56 -10.78 9.35
CA LEU A 149 -0.84 -9.53 9.10
C LEU A 149 0.54 -9.80 8.52
N LEU A 150 0.87 -9.08 7.47
CA LEU A 150 2.24 -8.88 7.00
C LEU A 150 2.62 -7.42 7.21
N THR A 151 3.80 -7.20 7.77
CA THR A 151 4.38 -5.86 7.93
C THR A 151 5.54 -5.69 6.96
N ILE A 152 5.50 -4.62 6.14
CA ILE A 152 6.54 -4.31 5.14
C ILE A 152 7.18 -2.98 5.52
N LYS A 153 8.51 -2.97 5.69
CA LYS A 153 9.26 -1.73 5.83
C LYS A 153 9.43 -1.06 4.47
N TYR A 154 9.17 0.24 4.39
CA TYR A 154 9.34 1.03 3.16
C TYR A 154 10.78 0.97 2.63
N GLU A 155 11.74 0.94 3.54
CA GLU A 155 13.17 0.85 3.24
C GLU A 155 13.50 -0.46 2.49
N ASN A 156 12.79 -1.55 2.76
CA ASN A 156 12.93 -2.81 2.02
C ASN A 156 12.36 -2.69 0.61
N ILE A 157 11.31 -1.89 0.41
CA ILE A 157 10.77 -1.61 -0.92
C ILE A 157 11.82 -0.89 -1.78
N GLU A 158 12.61 0.00 -1.18
CA GLU A 158 13.65 0.75 -1.88
C GLU A 158 14.91 -0.07 -2.13
N SER A 159 15.37 -0.84 -1.15
CA SER A 159 16.64 -1.56 -1.21
C SER A 159 16.54 -2.96 -1.79
N ASN A 160 15.39 -3.62 -1.66
CA ASN A 160 15.20 -5.03 -2.01
C ASN A 160 13.78 -5.35 -2.46
N ALA A 161 13.31 -4.64 -3.49
CA ALA A 161 11.94 -4.74 -3.99
C ALA A 161 11.55 -6.16 -4.42
N ILE A 162 12.45 -6.91 -5.06
CA ILE A 162 12.19 -8.29 -5.53
C ILE A 162 11.89 -9.21 -4.35
N ASN A 163 12.70 -9.18 -3.30
CA ASN A 163 12.45 -10.00 -2.11
C ASN A 163 11.18 -9.57 -1.38
N THR A 164 10.88 -8.27 -1.34
CA THR A 164 9.60 -7.78 -0.80
C THR A 164 8.41 -8.32 -1.59
N VAL A 165 8.49 -8.40 -2.92
CA VAL A 165 7.46 -9.04 -3.76
C VAL A 165 7.29 -10.51 -3.42
N LYS A 166 8.40 -11.25 -3.24
CA LYS A 166 8.37 -12.68 -2.86
C LYS A 166 7.74 -12.88 -1.47
N GLU A 167 8.08 -12.04 -0.51
CA GLU A 167 7.49 -12.05 0.84
C GLU A 167 5.97 -11.83 0.80
N VAL A 168 5.51 -10.85 0.00
CA VAL A 168 4.08 -10.62 -0.23
C VAL A 168 3.41 -11.83 -0.87
N ALA A 169 4.02 -12.43 -1.90
CA ALA A 169 3.47 -13.60 -2.57
C ALA A 169 3.35 -14.80 -1.61
N LEU A 170 4.39 -15.05 -0.81
CA LEU A 170 4.39 -16.09 0.21
C LEU A 170 3.28 -15.88 1.26
N PHE A 171 3.14 -14.66 1.76
CA PHE A 171 2.06 -14.30 2.68
C PHE A 171 0.68 -14.52 2.06
N LEU A 172 0.49 -14.18 0.79
CA LEU A 172 -0.74 -14.42 0.04
C LEU A 172 -0.94 -15.90 -0.32
N LYS A 173 0.04 -16.76 -0.03
CA LYS A 173 0.07 -18.19 -0.39
C LYS A 173 0.05 -18.40 -1.91
N ILE A 174 0.73 -17.55 -2.63
CA ILE A 174 0.94 -17.63 -4.08
C ILE A 174 2.37 -18.11 -4.34
N ASN A 175 2.50 -19.18 -5.11
CA ASN A 175 3.81 -19.61 -5.57
C ASN A 175 4.22 -18.76 -6.78
N LEU A 176 5.13 -17.81 -6.56
CA LEU A 176 5.62 -16.89 -7.57
C LEU A 176 7.05 -17.29 -7.97
N THR A 177 7.29 -17.43 -9.27
CA THR A 177 8.65 -17.68 -9.77
C THR A 177 9.53 -16.45 -9.59
N GLU A 178 10.85 -16.65 -9.58
CA GLU A 178 11.83 -15.54 -9.52
C GLU A 178 11.59 -14.54 -10.65
N GLN A 179 11.47 -15.04 -11.87
CA GLN A 179 11.20 -14.20 -13.04
C GLN A 179 9.92 -13.37 -12.92
N ASN A 180 8.85 -13.95 -12.36
CA ASN A 180 7.61 -13.20 -12.11
C ASN A 180 7.77 -12.19 -11.00
N ALA A 181 8.57 -12.47 -9.97
CA ALA A 181 8.85 -11.50 -8.90
C ALA A 181 9.63 -10.28 -9.44
N GLU A 182 10.62 -10.51 -10.29
CA GLU A 182 11.35 -9.46 -11.00
C GLU A 182 10.44 -8.65 -11.91
N LEU A 183 9.59 -9.31 -12.70
CA LEU A 183 8.63 -8.64 -13.59
C LEU A 183 7.70 -7.73 -12.81
N VAL A 184 7.13 -8.20 -11.69
CA VAL A 184 6.24 -7.41 -10.83
C VAL A 184 6.97 -6.23 -10.22
N SER A 185 8.18 -6.44 -9.67
CA SER A 185 9.01 -5.40 -9.08
C SER A 185 9.35 -4.31 -10.10
N ASN A 186 9.84 -4.71 -11.27
CA ASN A 186 10.25 -3.78 -12.34
C ASN A 186 9.08 -2.98 -12.91
N LYS A 187 7.88 -3.58 -12.97
CA LYS A 187 6.65 -2.90 -13.44
C LYS A 187 6.31 -1.67 -12.62
N PHE A 188 6.67 -1.67 -11.34
CA PHE A 188 6.38 -0.57 -10.40
C PHE A 188 7.65 0.06 -9.81
N SER A 189 8.77 0.00 -10.54
CA SER A 189 9.99 0.75 -10.19
C SER A 189 9.72 2.25 -10.18
N LYS A 190 10.55 3.02 -9.47
CA LYS A 190 10.39 4.49 -9.39
C LYS A 190 10.31 5.14 -10.77
N GLU A 191 11.13 4.68 -11.73
CA GLU A 191 11.19 5.18 -13.10
C GLU A 191 9.89 4.87 -13.86
N LYS A 192 9.37 3.64 -13.72
CA LYS A 192 8.10 3.25 -14.35
C LYS A 192 6.93 4.02 -13.76
N VAL A 193 6.89 4.21 -12.43
CA VAL A 193 5.86 5.01 -11.79
C VAL A 193 5.91 6.47 -12.26
N LYS A 194 7.10 7.08 -12.36
CA LYS A 194 7.26 8.42 -12.94
C LYS A 194 6.74 8.49 -14.38
N SER A 195 7.03 7.47 -15.20
CA SER A 195 6.54 7.39 -16.57
C SER A 195 5.00 7.29 -16.66
N ILE A 196 4.38 6.46 -15.79
CA ILE A 196 2.92 6.36 -15.70
C ILE A 196 2.29 7.72 -15.37
N ILE A 197 2.81 8.40 -14.33
CA ILE A 197 2.32 9.71 -13.91
C ILE A 197 2.47 10.73 -15.05
N LYS A 198 3.65 10.80 -15.67
CA LYS A 198 3.93 11.73 -16.78
C LYS A 198 2.97 11.54 -17.95
N LYS A 199 2.67 10.29 -18.29
CA LYS A 199 1.69 9.97 -19.32
C LYS A 199 0.29 10.50 -18.96
N CYS A 200 -0.15 10.32 -17.71
CA CYS A 200 -1.44 10.85 -17.24
C CYS A 200 -1.47 12.38 -17.32
N GLU A 201 -0.44 13.06 -16.84
CA GLU A 201 -0.31 14.52 -16.92
C GLU A 201 -0.40 15.01 -18.37
N THR A 202 0.38 14.41 -19.27
CA THR A 202 0.36 14.77 -20.71
C THR A 202 -1.02 14.57 -21.33
N ASN A 203 -1.73 13.48 -20.98
CA ASN A 203 -3.07 13.24 -21.53
C ASN A 203 -4.09 14.27 -21.03
N ILE A 204 -4.01 14.66 -19.75
CA ILE A 204 -4.88 15.69 -19.18
C ILE A 204 -4.59 17.04 -19.81
N ASP A 205 -3.31 17.43 -19.91
CA ASP A 205 -2.90 18.71 -20.53
C ASP A 205 -3.36 18.81 -21.98
N LYS A 206 -3.18 17.73 -22.75
CA LYS A 206 -3.66 17.65 -24.13
C LYS A 206 -5.17 17.87 -24.21
N ARG A 207 -5.94 17.18 -23.39
CA ARG A 207 -7.41 17.30 -23.37
C ARG A 207 -7.86 18.69 -22.95
N ILE A 208 -7.22 19.29 -21.94
CA ILE A 208 -7.53 20.67 -21.54
C ILE A 208 -7.30 21.64 -22.71
N LYS A 209 -6.19 21.49 -23.45
CA LYS A 209 -5.89 22.33 -24.63
C LYS A 209 -6.93 22.16 -25.76
N GLU A 210 -7.39 20.92 -25.99
CA GLU A 210 -8.30 20.59 -27.08
C GLU A 210 -9.77 20.93 -26.77
N THR A 211 -10.19 20.75 -25.52
CA THR A 211 -11.61 20.77 -25.11
C THR A 211 -11.95 21.77 -24.01
N GLY A 212 -10.95 22.35 -23.36
CA GLY A 212 -11.11 23.18 -22.16
C GLY A 212 -11.51 22.37 -20.90
N LYS A 213 -11.53 21.04 -20.96
CA LYS A 213 -12.08 20.18 -19.90
C LYS A 213 -11.14 19.03 -19.54
N PHE A 214 -11.33 18.47 -18.36
CA PHE A 214 -10.73 17.21 -17.92
C PHE A 214 -11.80 16.32 -17.25
N TYR A 215 -11.53 15.04 -17.09
CA TYR A 215 -12.44 14.13 -16.39
C TYR A 215 -12.14 14.15 -14.90
N GLU A 216 -13.16 14.36 -14.07
CA GLU A 216 -13.03 14.42 -12.61
C GLU A 216 -12.45 13.11 -12.01
N ASN A 217 -12.68 11.97 -12.62
CA ASN A 217 -12.13 10.70 -12.15
C ASN A 217 -10.62 10.55 -12.40
N GLU A 218 -10.04 11.33 -13.33
CA GLU A 218 -8.60 11.30 -13.66
C GLU A 218 -7.77 12.32 -12.88
N VAL A 219 -8.38 13.07 -11.98
CA VAL A 219 -7.68 14.08 -11.18
C VAL A 219 -8.02 13.98 -9.69
N VAL A 220 -7.09 14.38 -8.85
CA VAL A 220 -7.32 14.61 -7.41
C VAL A 220 -7.22 16.12 -7.17
N ARG A 221 -8.25 16.71 -6.60
CA ARG A 221 -8.26 18.13 -6.22
C ARG A 221 -7.59 18.29 -4.86
N ILE A 222 -6.56 19.11 -4.79
CA ILE A 222 -5.89 19.48 -3.56
C ILE A 222 -6.48 20.79 -3.01
N THR A 223 -6.69 21.75 -3.93
CA THR A 223 -7.42 23.01 -3.71
C THR A 223 -8.30 23.26 -4.93
N SER A 224 -9.10 24.33 -4.91
CA SER A 224 -9.91 24.74 -6.08
C SER A 224 -9.10 24.94 -7.36
N SER A 225 -7.85 25.40 -7.25
CA SER A 225 -6.94 25.70 -8.36
C SER A 225 -5.82 24.67 -8.56
N ASN A 226 -5.62 23.73 -7.63
CA ASN A 226 -4.53 22.76 -7.67
C ASN A 226 -5.07 21.34 -7.83
N ILE A 227 -4.89 20.80 -9.03
CA ILE A 227 -5.25 19.42 -9.37
C ILE A 227 -3.99 18.59 -9.61
N ARG A 228 -4.10 17.28 -9.38
CA ARG A 228 -3.07 16.28 -9.68
C ARG A 228 -3.64 15.23 -10.61
N ALA A 229 -2.87 14.83 -11.60
CA ALA A 229 -3.22 13.65 -12.38
C ALA A 229 -3.33 12.42 -11.50
N PHE A 230 -4.31 11.57 -11.77
CA PHE A 230 -4.58 10.32 -11.07
C PHE A 230 -4.76 9.19 -12.09
N ASP A 231 -3.90 8.19 -12.01
CA ASP A 231 -4.03 7.01 -12.84
C ASP A 231 -5.03 6.03 -12.22
N LEU A 232 -6.14 5.82 -12.89
CA LEU A 232 -7.24 4.96 -12.43
C LEU A 232 -6.84 3.49 -12.26
N ASP A 233 -5.86 3.00 -13.02
CA ASP A 233 -5.43 1.61 -12.97
C ASP A 233 -4.54 1.32 -11.77
N THR A 234 -3.62 2.23 -11.49
CA THR A 234 -2.61 2.05 -10.44
C THR A 234 -2.86 2.90 -9.20
N GLY A 235 -3.68 3.96 -9.31
CA GLY A 235 -3.89 4.94 -8.22
C GLY A 235 -2.69 5.85 -7.98
N PHE A 236 -1.65 5.80 -8.82
CA PHE A 236 -0.57 6.78 -8.73
C PHE A 236 -1.05 8.15 -9.18
N GLN A 237 -0.50 9.18 -8.56
CA GLN A 237 -0.84 10.57 -8.86
C GLN A 237 0.41 11.45 -8.87
N SER A 238 0.28 12.62 -9.47
CA SER A 238 1.35 13.62 -9.50
C SER A 238 1.97 13.83 -8.11
N GLY A 239 3.30 13.75 -8.03
CA GLY A 239 4.03 13.90 -6.78
C GLY A 239 4.12 12.64 -5.89
N HIS A 240 3.60 11.47 -6.30
CA HIS A 240 3.73 10.23 -5.53
C HIS A 240 5.18 9.77 -5.37
N VAL A 241 6.01 9.93 -6.37
CA VAL A 241 7.44 9.61 -6.28
C VAL A 241 8.19 10.87 -5.91
N SER A 242 8.73 10.92 -4.68
CA SER A 242 9.62 12.02 -4.25
C SER A 242 10.98 11.89 -4.94
N GLY A 243 11.59 13.02 -5.25
CA GLY A 243 12.96 13.06 -5.79
C GLY A 243 14.04 12.91 -4.71
N HIS A 244 13.67 12.70 -3.44
CA HIS A 244 14.61 12.63 -2.32
C HIS A 244 14.85 11.17 -1.89
N LEU A 245 16.09 10.90 -1.48
CA LEU A 245 16.44 9.66 -0.80
C LEU A 245 15.81 9.65 0.61
N SER A 246 15.49 8.48 1.12
CA SER A 246 14.82 8.32 2.42
C SER A 246 15.63 8.86 3.61
N SER A 247 16.94 9.06 3.46
CA SER A 247 17.82 9.60 4.52
C SER A 247 17.94 11.13 4.54
N GLU A 248 17.29 11.84 3.61
CA GLU A 248 17.52 13.29 3.40
C GLU A 248 16.42 14.19 3.98
N TRP A 249 15.63 13.71 4.92
CA TRP A 249 14.51 14.47 5.46
C TRP A 249 14.92 15.81 6.09
N LYS A 250 16.12 15.86 6.74
CA LYS A 250 16.65 17.08 7.36
C LYS A 250 16.91 18.20 6.36
N ASN A 251 17.23 17.85 5.11
CA ASN A 251 17.53 18.86 4.07
C ASN A 251 16.29 19.68 3.63
N ILE A 252 15.12 19.33 4.14
CA ILE A 252 13.85 19.96 3.77
C ILE A 252 13.48 21.09 4.73
N PHE A 253 14.03 21.06 5.94
CA PHE A 253 13.60 21.87 7.06
C PHE A 253 14.73 22.74 7.59
N SER A 254 14.35 23.89 8.19
CA SER A 254 15.27 24.70 8.98
C SER A 254 15.67 23.98 10.27
N LYS A 255 16.74 24.43 10.92
CA LYS A 255 17.22 23.88 12.20
C LYS A 255 16.11 23.85 13.27
N LEU A 256 15.37 24.93 13.40
CA LEU A 256 14.27 25.05 14.39
C LEU A 256 13.12 24.06 14.07
N GLU A 257 12.79 23.88 12.80
CA GLU A 257 11.77 22.90 12.39
C GLU A 257 12.25 21.48 12.65
N ILE A 258 13.53 21.17 12.42
CA ILE A 258 14.13 19.87 12.74
C ILE A 258 14.01 19.57 14.24
N GLU A 259 14.36 20.51 15.08
CA GLU A 259 14.21 20.39 16.55
C GLU A 259 12.74 20.13 16.95
N ASN A 260 11.80 20.87 16.37
CA ASN A 260 10.37 20.64 16.61
C ASN A 260 9.91 19.23 16.15
N ILE A 261 10.34 18.80 14.97
CA ILE A 261 10.03 17.47 14.41
C ILE A 261 10.57 16.39 15.36
N VAL A 262 11.86 16.45 15.73
CA VAL A 262 12.51 15.47 16.60
C VAL A 262 11.79 15.41 17.95
N ASN A 263 11.57 16.55 18.61
CA ASN A 263 10.87 16.59 19.89
C ASN A 263 9.46 16.01 19.82
N SER A 264 8.81 16.15 18.68
CA SER A 264 7.41 15.73 18.50
C SER A 264 7.23 14.26 18.18
N ILE A 265 8.14 13.64 17.40
CA ILE A 265 7.90 12.30 16.82
C ILE A 265 8.95 11.24 17.18
N ASP A 266 9.98 11.58 17.95
CA ASP A 266 11.05 10.65 18.32
C ASP A 266 10.52 9.40 19.05
N ASP A 267 9.61 9.57 20.01
CA ASP A 267 8.97 8.44 20.71
C ASP A 267 8.19 7.52 19.73
N THR A 268 7.63 8.09 18.66
CA THR A 268 6.95 7.32 17.62
C THR A 268 7.95 6.52 16.80
N ALA A 269 9.11 7.09 16.50
CA ALA A 269 10.19 6.42 15.78
C ALA A 269 10.70 5.22 16.58
N ILE A 270 11.03 5.43 17.85
CA ILE A 270 11.51 4.37 18.78
C ILE A 270 10.45 3.24 18.87
N LYS A 271 9.17 3.55 19.09
CA LYS A 271 8.08 2.56 19.16
C LYS A 271 7.97 1.70 17.89
N LEU A 272 8.38 2.22 16.75
CA LEU A 272 8.37 1.51 15.46
C LEU A 272 9.70 0.84 15.12
N GLY A 273 10.69 0.88 16.04
CA GLY A 273 11.99 0.25 15.90
C GLY A 273 12.97 1.02 15.00
N TYR A 274 12.83 2.35 14.95
CA TYR A 274 13.79 3.26 14.34
C TYR A 274 14.67 3.92 15.40
N GLU A 275 15.84 4.39 15.00
CA GLU A 275 16.76 5.07 15.90
C GLU A 275 16.23 6.44 16.33
N SER A 276 16.59 6.85 17.54
CA SER A 276 16.32 8.19 18.06
C SER A 276 17.19 9.23 17.34
N GLU A 277 16.62 10.36 17.01
CA GLU A 277 17.31 11.53 16.49
C GLU A 277 17.56 12.60 17.57
N LYS A 278 17.13 12.34 18.82
CA LYS A 278 17.46 13.20 19.96
C LYS A 278 18.95 13.03 20.28
N GLN A 279 19.66 14.16 20.29
CA GLN A 279 21.04 14.27 20.76
C GLN A 279 21.09 14.38 22.26
#